data_247c2d5178159e0294a1062ec5fcae73
#
_entry.id   247c2d5178159e0294a1062ec5fcae73
#
_cell.length_a   1.000
_cell.length_b   1.000
_cell.length_c   1.000
_cell.angle_alpha   90.00
_cell.angle_beta   90.00
_cell.angle_gamma   90.00
#
_symmetry.space_group_name_H-M   'P 1'
#
loop_
_entity.id
_entity.type
_entity.pdbx_description
1 polymer ?
#
loop_
_entity_poly.entity_id
_entity_poly.type
_entity_poly.pdbx_seq_one_letter_code
_entity_poly.pdbx_strand_id
1 'polypeptide(L)'
;VVLSWEGFFYFCFILFIAFFASRGEFHTDTNIYHAQNIRIYEEYGLIKGMGNLQQHFAYNSSYLAFAAVFSMKWLLGQSLHTTTGFLEVLFCIYAFYGLKRWKSHKKHLADCVKLGIPFYVLVILIRSMSPATDFGTMLFVQYLLAAWCDNLEEKKGIFFYSLLSVVAVFVATMKFSACLIVLLAIYPAVCLLRDRQWKTIVFCLLSGILVVCPFLIRNFLISGWLLYPFDKIDLFHVAWK
;
A
#
# COMPACT_ATOMS: atom_id res chain seq x y z
N VAL A 1 -11.99 -26.17 20.73
CA VAL A 1 -12.26 -24.94 19.93
C VAL A 1 -13.27 -25.37 18.86
N VAL A 2 -14.56 -25.02 19.01
CA VAL A 2 -15.55 -25.26 17.95
C VAL A 2 -15.25 -24.29 16.83
N LEU A 3 -14.77 -24.79 15.68
CA LEU A 3 -14.56 -23.98 14.48
C LEU A 3 -15.95 -23.45 14.06
N SER A 4 -16.15 -22.15 14.16
CA SER A 4 -17.39 -21.55 13.65
C SER A 4 -17.40 -21.65 12.11
N TRP A 5 -18.59 -21.70 11.48
CA TRP A 5 -18.72 -21.69 10.03
C TRP A 5 -18.00 -20.49 9.40
N GLU A 6 -17.97 -19.37 10.09
CA GLU A 6 -17.23 -18.16 9.67
C GLU A 6 -15.72 -18.41 9.69
N GLY A 7 -15.19 -19.03 10.75
CA GLY A 7 -13.77 -19.38 10.83
C GLY A 7 -13.36 -20.37 9.76
N PHE A 8 -14.21 -21.34 9.44
CA PHE A 8 -13.98 -22.27 8.35
C PHE A 8 -13.98 -21.57 6.98
N PHE A 9 -14.92 -20.64 6.76
CA PHE A 9 -14.95 -19.84 5.52
C PHE A 9 -13.67 -19.02 5.36
N TYR A 10 -13.22 -18.28 6.39
CA TYR A 10 -11.97 -17.51 6.30
C TYR A 10 -10.76 -18.41 6.10
N PHE A 11 -10.71 -19.57 6.73
CA PHE A 11 -9.64 -20.52 6.52
C PHE A 11 -9.58 -21.00 5.05
N CYS A 12 -10.70 -21.42 4.48
CA CYS A 12 -10.79 -21.80 3.07
C CYS A 12 -10.41 -20.64 2.13
N PHE A 13 -10.85 -19.43 2.45
CA PHE A 13 -10.52 -18.24 1.68
C PHE A 13 -9.01 -17.95 1.70
N ILE A 14 -8.36 -18.04 2.86
CA ILE A 14 -6.90 -17.88 2.98
C ILE A 14 -6.17 -18.93 2.14
N LEU A 15 -6.58 -20.19 2.21
CA LEU A 15 -5.98 -21.25 1.39
C LEU A 15 -6.18 -21.02 -0.10
N PHE A 16 -7.36 -20.52 -0.48
CA PHE A 16 -7.67 -20.17 -1.86
C PHE A 16 -6.73 -19.09 -2.40
N ILE A 17 -6.57 -17.98 -1.67
CA ILE A 17 -5.62 -16.91 -2.06
C ILE A 17 -4.18 -17.43 -2.02
N ALA A 18 -3.78 -18.19 -1.00
CA ALA A 18 -2.44 -18.75 -0.90
C ALA A 18 -2.09 -19.66 -2.10
N PHE A 19 -3.06 -20.41 -2.62
CA PHE A 19 -2.88 -21.21 -3.84
C PHE A 19 -2.50 -20.32 -5.03
N PHE A 20 -3.24 -19.24 -5.29
CA PHE A 20 -2.94 -18.33 -6.40
C PHE A 20 -1.66 -17.51 -6.15
N ALA A 21 -1.40 -17.10 -4.91
CA ALA A 21 -0.17 -16.40 -4.55
C ALA A 21 1.10 -17.27 -4.69
N SER A 22 0.95 -18.61 -4.70
CA SER A 22 2.07 -19.54 -4.87
C SER A 22 2.19 -20.13 -6.28
N ARG A 23 1.11 -20.11 -7.08
CA ARG A 23 1.01 -20.81 -8.37
C ARG A 23 0.48 -19.93 -9.50
N GLY A 24 0.31 -18.64 -9.26
CA GLY A 24 -0.20 -17.70 -10.25
C GLY A 24 0.81 -17.34 -11.33
N GLU A 25 0.42 -16.38 -12.16
CA GLU A 25 1.26 -15.82 -13.21
C GLU A 25 1.92 -14.51 -12.73
N PHE A 26 3.12 -14.23 -13.23
CA PHE A 26 3.76 -12.94 -12.99
C PHE A 26 3.22 -11.88 -13.93
N HIS A 27 3.01 -10.68 -13.40
CA HIS A 27 2.86 -9.48 -14.21
C HIS A 27 4.15 -9.20 -14.98
N THR A 28 4.06 -8.68 -16.20
CA THR A 28 5.22 -8.40 -17.07
C THR A 28 6.31 -7.60 -16.35
N ASP A 29 5.95 -6.53 -15.63
CA ASP A 29 6.89 -5.68 -14.89
C ASP A 29 7.61 -6.40 -13.75
N THR A 30 7.02 -7.48 -13.22
CA THR A 30 7.65 -8.29 -12.18
C THR A 30 8.94 -8.91 -12.68
N ASN A 31 8.93 -9.44 -13.92
CA ASN A 31 10.11 -10.02 -14.54
C ASN A 31 11.11 -8.96 -15.02
N ILE A 32 10.63 -7.73 -15.32
CA ILE A 32 11.49 -6.66 -15.81
C ILE A 32 12.26 -6.01 -14.66
N TYR A 33 11.60 -5.66 -13.54
CA TYR A 33 12.27 -4.91 -12.48
C TYR A 33 11.73 -5.09 -11.05
N HIS A 34 10.46 -5.53 -10.82
CA HIS A 34 9.93 -5.62 -9.47
C HIS A 34 10.68 -6.66 -8.62
N ALA A 35 10.81 -7.89 -9.13
CA ALA A 35 11.48 -8.97 -8.41
C ALA A 35 12.97 -8.67 -8.20
N GLN A 36 13.63 -8.06 -9.20
CA GLN A 36 15.02 -7.64 -9.09
C GLN A 36 15.21 -6.55 -8.04
N ASN A 37 14.34 -5.53 -8.01
CA ASN A 37 14.39 -4.50 -6.97
C ASN A 37 14.21 -5.07 -5.56
N ILE A 38 13.24 -5.96 -5.37
CA ILE A 38 13.03 -6.64 -4.09
C ILE A 38 14.30 -7.39 -3.69
N ARG A 39 14.88 -8.19 -4.61
CA ARG A 39 16.11 -8.93 -4.36
C ARG A 39 17.27 -8.02 -4.00
N ILE A 40 17.43 -6.89 -4.70
CA ILE A 40 18.49 -5.92 -4.40
C ILE A 40 18.31 -5.36 -2.98
N TYR A 41 17.09 -5.00 -2.59
CA TYR A 41 16.82 -4.51 -1.25
C TYR A 41 17.12 -5.54 -0.16
N GLU A 42 16.84 -6.83 -0.43
CA GLU A 42 17.11 -7.92 0.49
C GLU A 42 18.59 -8.28 0.65
N GLU A 43 19.37 -8.19 -0.44
CA GLU A 43 20.76 -8.66 -0.47
C GLU A 43 21.77 -7.54 -0.23
N TYR A 44 21.50 -6.36 -0.78
CA TYR A 44 22.46 -5.25 -0.80
C TYR A 44 21.94 -3.98 -0.12
N GLY A 45 20.68 -3.96 0.24
CA GLY A 45 20.06 -2.75 0.77
C GLY A 45 19.91 -1.67 -0.30
N LEU A 46 20.49 -0.49 -0.07
CA LEU A 46 20.35 0.67 -0.94
C LEU A 46 21.64 0.94 -1.71
N ILE A 47 21.58 0.82 -3.03
CA ILE A 47 22.74 1.05 -3.93
C ILE A 47 22.64 2.43 -4.56
N LYS A 48 23.70 3.26 -4.40
CA LYS A 48 23.78 4.59 -5.02
C LYS A 48 23.87 4.46 -6.54
N GLY A 49 23.10 5.28 -7.27
CA GLY A 49 23.14 5.32 -8.72
C GLY A 49 22.59 4.08 -9.41
N MET A 50 21.81 3.26 -8.72
CA MET A 50 21.22 2.04 -9.30
C MET A 50 20.38 2.34 -10.54
N GLY A 51 19.78 3.53 -10.62
CA GLY A 51 19.02 3.98 -11.78
C GLY A 51 19.84 4.06 -13.08
N ASN A 52 21.18 4.15 -12.99
CA ASN A 52 22.06 4.17 -14.16
C ASN A 52 22.25 2.78 -14.78
N LEU A 53 21.97 1.71 -14.05
CA LEU A 53 22.01 0.34 -14.60
C LEU A 53 20.80 0.09 -15.51
N GLN A 54 19.63 0.52 -15.07
CA GLN A 54 18.39 0.45 -15.81
C GLN A 54 17.40 1.49 -15.26
N GLN A 55 16.76 2.24 -16.15
CA GLN A 55 15.85 3.33 -15.78
C GLN A 55 14.72 2.88 -14.82
N HIS A 56 14.21 1.64 -14.96
CA HIS A 56 13.15 1.12 -14.10
C HIS A 56 13.61 0.91 -12.65
N PHE A 57 14.91 0.77 -12.41
CA PHE A 57 15.45 0.69 -11.06
C PHE A 57 15.44 2.06 -10.35
N ALA A 58 15.32 3.15 -11.10
CA ALA A 58 15.11 4.48 -10.54
C ALA A 58 13.67 4.73 -10.07
N TYR A 59 12.70 3.89 -10.49
CA TYR A 59 11.34 3.97 -9.99
C TYR A 59 11.28 3.47 -8.55
N ASN A 60 11.36 4.42 -7.64
CA ASN A 60 11.36 4.16 -6.22
C ASN A 60 9.93 3.97 -5.71
N SER A 61 9.52 2.73 -5.51
CA SER A 61 8.24 2.38 -4.91
C SER A 61 8.40 1.93 -3.46
N SER A 62 7.68 2.56 -2.54
CA SER A 62 7.61 2.08 -1.15
C SER A 62 6.95 0.72 -1.04
N TYR A 63 6.13 0.31 -2.02
CA TYR A 63 5.56 -1.02 -2.07
C TYR A 63 6.62 -2.11 -2.25
N LEU A 64 7.62 -1.90 -3.11
CA LEU A 64 8.68 -2.89 -3.32
C LEU A 64 9.57 -3.03 -2.07
N ALA A 65 9.84 -1.93 -1.36
CA ALA A 65 10.54 -1.98 -0.08
C ALA A 65 9.70 -2.71 1.00
N PHE A 66 8.39 -2.45 1.04
CA PHE A 66 7.46 -3.17 1.90
C PHE A 66 7.45 -4.67 1.57
N ALA A 67 7.39 -5.04 0.28
CA ALA A 67 7.46 -6.42 -0.17
C ALA A 67 8.78 -7.10 0.22
N ALA A 68 9.92 -6.40 0.17
CA ALA A 68 11.20 -6.93 0.60
C ALA A 68 11.24 -7.23 2.11
N VAL A 69 10.64 -6.38 2.95
CA VAL A 69 10.54 -6.61 4.40
C VAL A 69 9.69 -7.84 4.71
N PHE A 70 8.58 -8.03 3.98
CA PHE A 70 7.63 -9.13 4.20
C PHE A 70 7.91 -10.36 3.34
N SER A 71 9.01 -10.41 2.60
CA SER A 71 9.43 -11.59 1.82
C SER A 71 9.85 -12.79 2.66
N MET A 72 10.05 -12.59 3.98
CA MET A 72 10.52 -13.60 4.94
C MET A 72 11.90 -14.21 4.59
N LYS A 73 12.68 -13.60 3.70
CA LYS A 73 14.01 -14.09 3.31
C LYS A 73 14.94 -14.22 4.52
N TRP A 74 14.90 -13.26 5.43
CA TRP A 74 15.68 -13.23 6.67
C TRP A 74 15.41 -14.44 7.58
N LEU A 75 14.23 -15.07 7.48
CA LEU A 75 13.80 -16.22 8.27
C LEU A 75 13.97 -17.54 7.50
N LEU A 76 13.60 -17.55 6.22
CA LEU A 76 13.49 -18.78 5.43
C LEU A 76 14.67 -19.02 4.49
N GLY A 77 15.60 -18.06 4.39
CA GLY A 77 16.72 -18.11 3.46
C GLY A 77 16.35 -17.89 1.99
N GLN A 78 15.07 -17.88 1.66
CA GLN A 78 14.54 -17.58 0.34
C GLN A 78 13.41 -16.55 0.40
N SER A 79 13.31 -15.74 -0.65
CA SER A 79 12.27 -14.72 -0.76
C SER A 79 10.93 -15.35 -1.15
N LEU A 80 9.87 -15.00 -0.41
CA LEU A 80 8.50 -15.33 -0.74
C LEU A 80 7.79 -14.09 -1.30
N HIS A 81 7.26 -14.18 -2.51
CA HIS A 81 6.50 -13.08 -3.14
C HIS A 81 5.02 -13.13 -2.76
N THR A 82 4.71 -13.21 -1.47
CA THR A 82 3.35 -13.39 -0.96
C THR A 82 2.68 -12.09 -0.51
N THR A 83 3.36 -10.96 -0.63
CA THR A 83 2.88 -9.66 -0.10
C THR A 83 1.55 -9.25 -0.71
N THR A 84 1.36 -9.40 -2.04
CA THR A 84 0.09 -9.09 -2.71
C THR A 84 -1.03 -9.97 -2.18
N GLY A 85 -0.84 -11.29 -2.15
CA GLY A 85 -1.83 -12.23 -1.59
C GLY A 85 -2.15 -11.97 -0.12
N PHE A 86 -1.17 -11.57 0.70
CA PHE A 86 -1.41 -11.17 2.08
C PHE A 86 -2.33 -9.94 2.16
N LEU A 87 -2.10 -8.92 1.34
CA LEU A 87 -2.95 -7.72 1.29
C LEU A 87 -4.36 -8.05 0.76
N GLU A 88 -4.48 -8.95 -0.22
CA GLU A 88 -5.76 -9.44 -0.72
C GLU A 88 -6.57 -10.08 0.40
N VAL A 89 -5.96 -10.97 1.19
CA VAL A 89 -6.61 -11.58 2.37
C VAL A 89 -7.02 -10.53 3.37
N LEU A 90 -6.10 -9.64 3.77
CA LEU A 90 -6.34 -8.63 4.79
C LEU A 90 -7.52 -7.71 4.43
N PHE A 91 -7.51 -7.17 3.20
CA PHE A 91 -8.55 -6.24 2.79
C PHE A 91 -9.87 -6.92 2.41
N CYS A 92 -9.84 -8.17 1.93
CA CYS A 92 -11.07 -8.94 1.75
C CYS A 92 -11.73 -9.29 3.10
N ILE A 93 -10.95 -9.65 4.12
CA ILE A 93 -11.52 -9.88 5.48
C ILE A 93 -12.20 -8.60 5.99
N TYR A 94 -11.55 -7.45 5.82
CA TYR A 94 -12.15 -6.14 6.14
C TYR A 94 -13.46 -5.91 5.37
N ALA A 95 -13.49 -6.22 4.07
CA ALA A 95 -14.68 -6.07 3.23
C ALA A 95 -15.81 -7.04 3.67
N PHE A 96 -15.49 -8.31 3.89
CA PHE A 96 -16.48 -9.32 4.32
C PHE A 96 -17.08 -9.02 5.70
N TYR A 97 -16.31 -8.40 6.59
CA TYR A 97 -16.85 -7.94 7.86
C TYR A 97 -17.95 -6.87 7.67
N GLY A 98 -17.79 -5.99 6.65
CA GLY A 98 -18.86 -5.06 6.26
C GLY A 98 -20.11 -5.77 5.76
N LEU A 99 -19.96 -6.80 4.92
CA LEU A 99 -21.09 -7.57 4.39
C LEU A 99 -21.92 -8.26 5.50
N LYS A 100 -21.31 -8.60 6.63
CA LYS A 100 -22.00 -9.16 7.78
C LYS A 100 -23.07 -8.19 8.33
N ARG A 101 -22.81 -6.88 8.27
CA ARG A 101 -23.75 -5.82 8.66
C ARG A 101 -24.94 -5.69 7.70
N TRP A 102 -24.78 -6.07 6.45
CA TRP A 102 -25.82 -6.00 5.42
C TRP A 102 -27.06 -6.85 5.76
N LYS A 103 -26.88 -7.92 6.54
CA LYS A 103 -28.00 -8.75 7.05
C LYS A 103 -28.92 -8.00 8.02
N SER A 104 -28.46 -6.89 8.60
CA SER A 104 -29.19 -6.11 9.61
C SER A 104 -30.14 -5.03 9.05
N HIS A 105 -30.50 -5.07 7.76
CA HIS A 105 -31.37 -4.13 7.06
C HIS A 105 -30.89 -2.67 6.98
N LYS A 106 -29.73 -2.31 7.51
CA LYS A 106 -29.11 -1.00 7.35
C LYS A 106 -28.08 -1.10 6.26
N LYS A 107 -28.43 -0.67 5.05
CA LYS A 107 -27.49 -0.56 3.91
C LYS A 107 -26.67 0.70 4.09
N HIS A 108 -25.35 0.54 4.14
CA HIS A 108 -24.40 1.65 4.25
C HIS A 108 -23.66 1.83 2.92
N LEU A 109 -23.37 3.07 2.54
CA LEU A 109 -22.54 3.38 1.36
C LEU A 109 -21.15 2.72 1.49
N ALA A 110 -20.58 2.74 2.69
CA ALA A 110 -19.30 2.10 2.98
C ALA A 110 -19.29 0.62 2.63
N ASP A 111 -20.39 -0.11 2.89
CA ASP A 111 -20.47 -1.54 2.58
C ASP A 111 -20.54 -1.79 1.07
N CYS A 112 -21.16 -0.87 0.30
CA CYS A 112 -21.13 -0.93 -1.16
C CYS A 112 -19.70 -0.68 -1.70
N VAL A 113 -18.98 0.28 -1.14
CA VAL A 113 -17.59 0.58 -1.54
C VAL A 113 -16.67 -0.60 -1.21
N LYS A 114 -16.87 -1.27 -0.07
CA LYS A 114 -16.10 -2.46 0.31
C LYS A 114 -16.23 -3.61 -0.69
N LEU A 115 -17.37 -3.76 -1.36
CA LEU A 115 -17.54 -4.79 -2.41
C LEU A 115 -16.57 -4.62 -3.58
N GLY A 116 -16.08 -3.42 -3.82
CA GLY A 116 -15.03 -3.17 -4.81
C GLY A 116 -13.74 -3.95 -4.54
N ILE A 117 -13.41 -4.20 -3.27
CA ILE A 117 -12.17 -4.91 -2.87
C ILE A 117 -12.18 -6.37 -3.36
N PRO A 118 -13.14 -7.24 -2.95
CA PRO A 118 -13.16 -8.62 -3.44
C PRO A 118 -13.37 -8.70 -4.95
N PHE A 119 -14.10 -7.76 -5.55
CA PHE A 119 -14.24 -7.70 -7.00
C PHE A 119 -12.88 -7.46 -7.67
N TYR A 120 -12.10 -6.50 -7.18
CA TYR A 120 -10.76 -6.23 -7.70
C TYR A 120 -9.81 -7.43 -7.48
N VAL A 121 -9.87 -8.07 -6.31
CA VAL A 121 -9.09 -9.29 -6.04
C VAL A 121 -9.41 -10.39 -7.05
N LEU A 122 -10.69 -10.59 -7.41
CA LEU A 122 -11.07 -11.55 -8.46
C LEU A 122 -10.44 -11.20 -9.83
N VAL A 123 -10.34 -9.92 -10.17
CA VAL A 123 -9.73 -9.46 -11.43
C VAL A 123 -8.24 -9.78 -11.48
N ILE A 124 -7.51 -9.61 -10.36
CA ILE A 124 -6.06 -9.82 -10.30
C ILE A 124 -5.66 -11.22 -9.82
N LEU A 125 -6.61 -12.07 -9.46
CA LEU A 125 -6.42 -13.33 -8.75
C LEU A 125 -5.31 -14.23 -9.35
N ILE A 126 -5.30 -14.39 -10.66
CA ILE A 126 -4.30 -15.21 -11.35
C ILE A 126 -2.89 -14.62 -11.19
N ARG A 127 -2.79 -13.33 -10.90
CA ARG A 127 -1.54 -12.57 -10.73
C ARG A 127 -1.22 -12.23 -9.29
N SER A 128 -1.90 -12.83 -8.31
CA SER A 128 -1.67 -12.60 -6.86
C SER A 128 -0.23 -12.91 -6.41
N MET A 129 0.48 -13.75 -7.16
CA MET A 129 1.90 -14.03 -6.95
C MET A 129 2.81 -12.84 -7.29
N SER A 130 2.32 -11.89 -8.08
CA SER A 130 3.12 -10.78 -8.57
C SER A 130 3.21 -9.64 -7.53
N PRO A 131 4.42 -9.19 -7.14
CA PRO A 131 4.61 -8.01 -6.31
C PRO A 131 4.46 -6.71 -7.14
N ALA A 132 3.44 -6.65 -8.00
CA ALA A 132 3.20 -5.49 -8.83
C ALA A 132 2.74 -4.30 -7.97
N THR A 133 3.40 -3.15 -8.17
CA THR A 133 3.10 -1.93 -7.42
C THR A 133 1.66 -1.44 -7.62
N ASP A 134 1.08 -1.72 -8.80
CA ASP A 134 -0.32 -1.40 -9.10
C ASP A 134 -1.30 -2.12 -8.19
N PHE A 135 -1.07 -3.41 -7.94
CA PHE A 135 -2.00 -4.25 -7.20
C PHE A 135 -2.08 -3.82 -5.74
N GLY A 136 -0.94 -3.70 -5.07
CA GLY A 136 -0.91 -3.24 -3.69
C GLY A 136 -1.44 -1.82 -3.54
N THR A 137 -1.04 -0.90 -4.42
CA THR A 137 -1.51 0.49 -4.39
C THR A 137 -3.03 0.58 -4.54
N MET A 138 -3.62 -0.14 -5.49
CA MET A 138 -5.07 -0.11 -5.71
C MET A 138 -5.84 -0.71 -4.52
N LEU A 139 -5.34 -1.79 -3.92
CA LEU A 139 -5.93 -2.37 -2.70
C LEU A 139 -5.96 -1.35 -1.55
N PHE A 140 -4.86 -0.62 -1.33
CA PHE A 140 -4.81 0.44 -0.33
C PHE A 140 -5.74 1.62 -0.67
N VAL A 141 -5.83 2.03 -1.94
CA VAL A 141 -6.76 3.09 -2.37
C VAL A 141 -8.20 2.70 -2.06
N GLN A 142 -8.61 1.48 -2.42
CA GLN A 142 -9.96 0.99 -2.15
C GLN A 142 -10.24 0.89 -0.65
N TYR A 143 -9.27 0.40 0.14
CA TYR A 143 -9.37 0.39 1.59
C TYR A 143 -9.55 1.80 2.16
N LEU A 144 -8.76 2.78 1.72
CA LEU A 144 -8.87 4.16 2.18
C LEU A 144 -10.24 4.76 1.89
N LEU A 145 -10.77 4.55 0.68
CA LEU A 145 -12.11 5.05 0.31
C LEU A 145 -13.20 4.39 1.16
N ALA A 146 -13.12 3.06 1.34
CA ALA A 146 -14.08 2.33 2.16
C ALA A 146 -14.03 2.74 3.64
N ALA A 147 -12.81 2.87 4.21
CA ALA A 147 -12.62 3.29 5.60
C ALA A 147 -13.02 4.75 5.82
N TRP A 148 -12.84 5.61 4.80
CA TRP A 148 -13.33 6.97 4.82
C TRP A 148 -14.85 7.02 4.91
N CYS A 149 -15.55 6.24 4.07
CA CYS A 149 -17.00 6.12 4.11
C CYS A 149 -17.50 5.53 5.45
N ASP A 150 -16.80 4.50 5.99
CA ASP A 150 -17.11 3.97 7.32
C ASP A 150 -17.06 5.05 8.40
N ASN A 151 -16.04 5.92 8.36
CA ASN A 151 -15.92 6.99 9.34
C ASN A 151 -17.00 8.06 9.18
N LEU A 152 -17.45 8.33 7.95
CA LEU A 152 -18.58 9.24 7.70
C LEU A 152 -19.87 8.70 8.33
N GLU A 153 -20.14 7.41 8.17
CA GLU A 153 -21.38 6.78 8.64
C GLU A 153 -21.36 6.47 10.13
N GLU A 154 -20.24 5.98 10.66
CA GLU A 154 -20.08 5.59 12.06
C GLU A 154 -19.64 6.76 12.97
N LYS A 155 -19.30 7.91 12.39
CA LYS A 155 -18.88 9.13 13.12
C LYS A 155 -17.72 8.86 14.08
N LYS A 156 -16.70 8.09 13.64
CA LYS A 156 -15.52 7.73 14.45
C LYS A 156 -14.65 8.92 14.86
N GLY A 157 -14.89 10.08 14.25
CA GLY A 157 -14.24 11.35 14.62
C GLY A 157 -13.04 11.70 13.76
N ILE A 158 -12.56 12.94 14.00
CA ILE A 158 -11.52 13.58 13.17
C ILE A 158 -10.17 12.89 13.26
N PHE A 159 -9.83 12.30 14.42
CA PHE A 159 -8.58 11.57 14.60
C PHE A 159 -8.45 10.39 13.65
N PHE A 160 -9.55 9.65 13.40
CA PHE A 160 -9.54 8.53 12.47
C PHE A 160 -9.29 8.98 11.02
N TYR A 161 -9.92 10.09 10.59
CA TYR A 161 -9.60 10.70 9.29
C TYR A 161 -8.13 11.11 9.19
N SER A 162 -7.56 11.61 10.28
CA SER A 162 -6.15 12.00 10.34
C SER A 162 -5.21 10.81 10.14
N LEU A 163 -5.54 9.66 10.75
CA LEU A 163 -4.78 8.42 10.51
C LEU A 163 -4.88 7.95 9.06
N LEU A 164 -6.08 8.00 8.47
CA LEU A 164 -6.28 7.66 7.05
C LEU A 164 -5.47 8.59 6.13
N SER A 165 -5.30 9.87 6.52
CA SER A 165 -4.47 10.81 5.77
C SER A 165 -2.98 10.42 5.77
N VAL A 166 -2.45 9.91 6.89
CA VAL A 166 -1.08 9.39 6.94
C VAL A 166 -0.93 8.16 6.04
N VAL A 167 -1.93 7.26 6.04
CA VAL A 167 -1.94 6.11 5.12
C VAL A 167 -2.02 6.58 3.66
N ALA A 168 -2.79 7.63 3.36
CA ALA A 168 -2.87 8.20 2.00
C ALA A 168 -1.50 8.73 1.53
N VAL A 169 -0.73 9.37 2.41
CA VAL A 169 0.65 9.80 2.12
C VAL A 169 1.54 8.59 1.82
N PHE A 170 1.43 7.50 2.59
CA PHE A 170 2.16 6.27 2.30
C PHE A 170 1.80 5.71 0.92
N VAL A 171 0.53 5.65 0.57
CA VAL A 171 0.04 5.18 -0.75
C VAL A 171 0.63 6.03 -1.89
N ALA A 172 0.74 7.35 -1.72
CA ALA A 172 1.39 8.22 -2.71
C ALA A 172 2.86 7.88 -2.91
N THR A 173 3.57 7.37 -1.89
CA THR A 173 4.96 6.89 -2.02
C THR A 173 5.05 5.48 -2.64
N MET A 174 3.97 4.71 -2.65
CA MET A 174 3.93 3.40 -3.33
C MET A 174 3.88 3.58 -4.84
N LYS A 175 3.03 4.49 -5.33
CA LYS A 175 2.91 4.83 -6.75
C LYS A 175 2.45 6.27 -6.91
N PHE A 176 3.24 7.06 -7.65
CA PHE A 176 2.97 8.50 -7.80
C PHE A 176 1.62 8.79 -8.48
N SER A 177 1.13 7.90 -9.36
CA SER A 177 -0.20 8.04 -9.98
C SER A 177 -1.35 8.03 -8.97
N ALA A 178 -1.14 7.50 -7.77
CA ALA A 178 -2.13 7.49 -6.69
C ALA A 178 -2.04 8.74 -5.78
N CYS A 179 -1.18 9.73 -6.10
CA CYS A 179 -0.97 10.90 -5.21
C CYS A 179 -2.24 11.71 -4.95
N LEU A 180 -3.22 11.68 -5.86
CA LEU A 180 -4.51 12.35 -5.68
C LEU A 180 -5.28 11.90 -4.42
N ILE A 181 -5.00 10.68 -3.91
CA ILE A 181 -5.64 10.20 -2.67
C ILE A 181 -5.26 11.06 -1.45
N VAL A 182 -4.13 11.78 -1.52
CA VAL A 182 -3.69 12.70 -0.46
C VAL A 182 -4.65 13.88 -0.29
N LEU A 183 -5.46 14.20 -1.29
CA LEU A 183 -6.50 15.24 -1.17
C LEU A 183 -7.53 14.93 -0.07
N LEU A 184 -7.70 13.68 0.30
CA LEU A 184 -8.50 13.31 1.46
C LEU A 184 -7.98 13.95 2.77
N ALA A 185 -6.69 14.30 2.86
CA ALA A 185 -6.13 14.97 4.02
C ALA A 185 -6.63 16.40 4.23
N ILE A 186 -7.19 17.04 3.20
CA ILE A 186 -7.65 18.45 3.29
C ILE A 186 -8.73 18.60 4.37
N TYR A 187 -9.71 17.69 4.37
CA TYR A 187 -10.83 17.78 5.32
C TYR A 187 -10.35 17.70 6.79
N PRO A 188 -9.61 16.65 7.23
CA PRO A 188 -9.14 16.61 8.60
C PRO A 188 -8.17 17.76 8.93
N ALA A 189 -7.33 18.19 7.98
CA ALA A 189 -6.41 19.31 8.21
C ALA A 189 -7.18 20.60 8.54
N VAL A 190 -8.21 20.93 7.77
CA VAL A 190 -9.05 22.10 8.03
C VAL A 190 -9.75 22.00 9.39
N CYS A 191 -10.34 20.84 9.72
CA CYS A 191 -11.01 20.63 11.00
C CYS A 191 -10.03 20.74 12.18
N LEU A 192 -8.85 20.10 12.09
CA LEU A 192 -7.85 20.14 13.15
C LEU A 192 -7.32 21.56 13.40
N LEU A 193 -7.10 22.34 12.33
CA LEU A 193 -6.67 23.74 12.44
C LEU A 193 -7.75 24.60 13.07
N ARG A 194 -9.01 24.47 12.63
CA ARG A 194 -10.17 25.20 13.18
C ARG A 194 -10.35 24.91 14.67
N ASP A 195 -10.27 23.62 15.04
CA ASP A 195 -10.51 23.16 16.40
C ASP A 195 -9.22 23.20 17.26
N ARG A 196 -8.12 23.78 16.75
CA ARG A 196 -6.82 23.97 17.41
C ARG A 196 -6.25 22.69 18.04
N GLN A 197 -6.43 21.55 17.40
CA GLN A 197 -5.94 20.24 17.89
C GLN A 197 -4.45 20.03 17.60
N TRP A 198 -3.60 20.90 18.17
CA TRP A 198 -2.16 20.95 17.88
C TRP A 198 -1.42 19.62 18.09
N LYS A 199 -1.80 18.84 19.11
CA LYS A 199 -1.18 17.53 19.38
C LYS A 199 -1.40 16.56 18.22
N THR A 200 -2.60 16.49 17.69
CA THR A 200 -2.95 15.65 16.55
C THR A 200 -2.26 16.14 15.27
N ILE A 201 -2.19 17.46 15.07
CA ILE A 201 -1.47 18.06 13.93
C ILE A 201 0.00 17.65 13.96
N VAL A 202 0.69 17.85 15.09
CA VAL A 202 2.10 17.49 15.25
C VAL A 202 2.31 16.00 15.04
N PHE A 203 1.44 15.15 15.59
CA PHE A 203 1.48 13.72 15.37
C PHE A 203 1.39 13.34 13.87
N CYS A 204 0.43 13.92 13.14
CA CYS A 204 0.26 13.68 11.71
C CYS A 204 1.44 14.18 10.89
N LEU A 205 1.98 15.37 11.21
CA LEU A 205 3.16 15.91 10.53
C LEU A 205 4.38 15.02 10.74
N LEU A 206 4.67 14.63 11.98
CA LEU A 206 5.79 13.75 12.28
C LEU A 206 5.64 12.38 11.59
N SER A 207 4.43 11.81 11.63
CA SER A 207 4.15 10.55 10.94
C SER A 207 4.30 10.68 9.43
N GLY A 208 3.81 11.77 8.83
CA GLY A 208 4.00 12.06 7.41
C GLY A 208 5.47 12.22 7.03
N ILE A 209 6.26 12.93 7.84
CA ILE A 209 7.71 13.07 7.66
C ILE A 209 8.40 11.70 7.71
N LEU A 210 8.06 10.86 8.69
CA LEU A 210 8.61 9.50 8.81
C LEU A 210 8.32 8.63 7.58
N VAL A 211 7.23 8.87 6.88
CA VAL A 211 6.87 8.16 5.64
C VAL A 211 7.60 8.76 4.44
N VAL A 212 7.59 10.10 4.30
CA VAL A 212 8.08 10.78 3.10
C VAL A 212 9.60 10.88 3.07
N CYS A 213 10.27 11.16 4.22
CA CYS A 213 11.72 11.33 4.24
C CYS A 213 12.49 10.10 3.75
N PRO A 214 12.22 8.87 4.21
CA PRO A 214 12.88 7.69 3.68
C PRO A 214 12.66 7.49 2.17
N PHE A 215 11.48 7.81 1.67
CA PHE A 215 11.15 7.75 0.24
C PHE A 215 12.00 8.75 -0.57
N LEU A 216 12.11 10.01 -0.12
CA LEU A 216 12.91 11.04 -0.80
C LEU A 216 14.41 10.73 -0.74
N ILE A 217 14.90 10.27 0.42
CA ILE A 217 16.31 9.85 0.58
C ILE A 217 16.64 8.71 -0.37
N ARG A 218 15.74 7.73 -0.48
CA ARG A 218 15.91 6.61 -1.40
C ARG A 218 15.93 7.07 -2.84
N ASN A 219 15.01 7.95 -3.26
CA ASN A 219 15.01 8.53 -4.60
C ASN A 219 16.34 9.19 -4.92
N PHE A 220 16.82 10.05 -4.02
CA PHE A 220 18.09 10.75 -4.20
C PHE A 220 19.26 9.76 -4.34
N LEU A 221 19.35 8.76 -3.47
CA LEU A 221 20.45 7.81 -3.51
C LEU A 221 20.42 6.90 -4.75
N ILE A 222 19.24 6.47 -5.18
CA ILE A 222 19.08 5.57 -6.34
C ILE A 222 19.33 6.29 -7.67
N SER A 223 18.85 7.53 -7.81
CA SER A 223 18.79 8.23 -9.09
C SER A 223 19.56 9.56 -9.16
N GLY A 224 19.95 10.13 -8.02
CA GLY A 224 20.44 11.50 -7.91
C GLY A 224 19.35 12.57 -7.95
N TRP A 225 18.08 12.19 -8.06
CA TRP A 225 16.91 13.07 -8.14
C TRP A 225 16.09 13.00 -6.86
N LEU A 226 15.54 14.14 -6.43
CA LEU A 226 14.61 14.13 -5.29
C LEU A 226 13.30 13.42 -5.63
N LEU A 227 12.79 13.63 -6.84
CA LEU A 227 11.61 12.99 -7.39
C LEU A 227 11.88 12.55 -8.84
N TYR A 228 12.28 11.30 -9.04
CA TYR A 228 12.48 10.75 -10.38
C TYR A 228 11.13 10.42 -11.04
N PRO A 229 10.91 10.69 -12.32
CA PRO A 229 11.80 11.28 -13.32
C PRO A 229 11.57 12.79 -13.58
N PHE A 230 11.25 13.59 -12.58
CA PHE A 230 10.94 15.01 -12.73
C PHE A 230 12.22 15.85 -12.88
N ASP A 231 12.69 16.01 -14.10
CA ASP A 231 13.87 16.79 -14.47
C ASP A 231 13.81 18.27 -14.07
N LYS A 232 12.60 18.84 -14.01
CA LYS A 232 12.39 20.22 -13.56
C LYS A 232 12.71 20.46 -12.08
N ILE A 233 12.77 19.39 -11.28
CA ILE A 233 13.13 19.43 -9.85
C ILE A 233 14.52 18.83 -9.67
N ASP A 234 15.48 19.33 -10.46
CA ASP A 234 16.88 18.94 -10.37
C ASP A 234 17.63 19.85 -9.41
N LEU A 235 17.68 19.43 -8.14
CA LEU A 235 18.29 20.20 -7.06
C LEU A 235 19.74 19.79 -6.75
N PHE A 236 20.23 18.70 -7.31
CA PHE A 236 21.50 18.10 -6.90
C PHE A 236 22.38 17.73 -8.09
N HIS A 237 23.65 18.16 -8.03
CA HIS A 237 24.70 17.75 -8.95
C HIS A 237 25.57 16.70 -8.27
N VAL A 238 25.36 15.43 -8.60
CA VAL A 238 26.07 14.28 -7.99
C VAL A 238 26.63 13.37 -9.07
N ALA A 239 27.77 12.73 -8.76
CA ALA A 239 28.49 11.89 -9.71
C ALA A 239 27.74 10.62 -10.17
N TRP A 240 26.74 10.18 -9.41
CA TRP A 240 25.95 8.99 -9.73
C TRP A 240 24.60 9.28 -10.40
N LYS A 241 24.42 10.48 -10.92
CA LYS A 241 23.21 10.89 -11.63
C LYS A 241 23.33 10.57 -13.13
#